data_59a2847f178668e5d616182278fbf5f3
#
_entry.id   59a2847f178668e5d616182278fbf5f3
#
_cell.length_a   1.000
_cell.length_b   1.000
_cell.length_c   1.000
_cell.angle_alpha   90.00
_cell.angle_beta   90.00
_cell.angle_gamma   90.00
#
_symmetry.space_group_name_H-M   'P 1'
#
loop_
_entity.id
_entity.type
_entity.pdbx_description
1 polymer ?
#
loop_
_entity_poly.entity_id
_entity_poly.type
_entity_poly.pdbx_seq_one_letter_code
_entity_poly.pdbx_strand_id
1 'polypeptide(L)'
;SGGATLNGPFDFAGASDKYFAAIFLPDQPSEATAVTLHNDLDIAEVVTPQPWYRFGSITSLSKTNIKPATATTPKGYLRLPILGTGVGDLSGHNRMRLFVGPKSTDVLKTVHTSSGGTLEPVLDFGFWAPLAKPLFFGLHVVHSWLPNANEPTSVPHNFSWGWAIVIFTILINLVLLPLRVKGMKSALAMQRIQPGIEAIKLKYKNPKATDPKAAEMNAEVMAYQKEKGVSMFGGCVPMLIQMPLLFAFFGTMSHVVELRQAHWFWLPDLSLADPWHILPITMLVSQFLVQFYTPSPGVDPQQQRMMAFMMPVMTVFWTWNYASGLALYWNVGNVINIATQLVMNRTSLGREMRAIAAENAKRKAAAARPGTRGSNVRTIQGKR
;
A
#
# COMPACT_ATOMS: atom_id res chain seq x y z
N SER A 1 23.71 -21.59 -13.98
CA SER A 1 23.81 -22.24 -12.69
C SER A 1 24.91 -21.56 -11.86
N GLY A 2 24.56 -20.66 -11.02
CA GLY A 2 25.45 -20.04 -10.03
C GLY A 2 24.72 -20.09 -8.69
N GLY A 3 25.22 -20.84 -7.74
CA GLY A 3 24.78 -20.84 -6.38
C GLY A 3 25.81 -20.17 -5.49
N ALA A 4 25.40 -19.70 -4.33
CA ALA A 4 26.31 -19.23 -3.28
C ALA A 4 26.47 -20.31 -2.23
N THR A 5 27.70 -20.50 -1.77
CA THR A 5 27.99 -21.34 -0.61
C THR A 5 28.04 -20.44 0.62
N LEU A 6 27.27 -20.76 1.63
CA LEU A 6 27.22 -20.06 2.91
C LEU A 6 27.77 -21.00 3.99
N ASN A 7 28.82 -20.59 4.64
CA ASN A 7 29.38 -21.34 5.76
C ASN A 7 28.71 -20.88 7.06
N GLY A 8 28.53 -21.84 7.99
CA GLY A 8 27.93 -21.58 9.30
C GLY A 8 28.69 -20.56 10.16
N PRO A 9 28.17 -20.28 11.34
CA PRO A 9 27.04 -20.95 11.97
C PRO A 9 25.68 -20.45 11.46
N PHE A 10 24.73 -21.35 11.23
CA PHE A 10 23.34 -21.00 10.98
C PHE A 10 22.39 -22.05 11.60
N ASP A 11 21.29 -21.57 12.16
CA ASP A 11 20.29 -22.41 12.85
C ASP A 11 19.37 -23.15 11.89
N PHE A 12 19.17 -22.60 10.70
CA PHE A 12 18.38 -23.19 9.65
C PHE A 12 18.74 -22.63 8.27
N ALA A 13 18.52 -23.44 7.25
CA ALA A 13 18.63 -23.01 5.85
C ALA A 13 17.61 -23.76 5.00
N GLY A 14 17.08 -23.11 3.98
CA GLY A 14 16.07 -23.75 3.15
C GLY A 14 15.59 -22.85 2.03
N ALA A 15 14.56 -23.31 1.37
CA ALA A 15 13.85 -22.56 0.34
C ALA A 15 12.43 -22.25 0.84
N SER A 16 11.94 -21.05 0.54
CA SER A 16 10.56 -20.69 0.83
C SER A 16 9.95 -19.92 -0.34
N ASP A 17 8.68 -20.17 -0.56
CA ASP A 17 7.84 -19.34 -1.43
C ASP A 17 7.04 -18.33 -0.60
N LYS A 18 5.99 -17.78 -1.17
CA LYS A 18 5.10 -16.83 -0.51
C LYS A 18 4.43 -17.41 0.74
N TYR A 19 4.01 -18.69 0.72
CA TYR A 19 3.16 -19.31 1.73
C TYR A 19 3.74 -20.54 2.41
N PHE A 20 4.69 -21.20 1.77
CA PHE A 20 5.27 -22.45 2.25
C PHE A 20 6.78 -22.34 2.37
N ALA A 21 7.34 -23.21 3.21
CA ALA A 21 8.78 -23.32 3.39
C ALA A 21 9.21 -24.78 3.50
N ALA A 22 10.37 -25.08 2.93
CA ALA A 22 11.10 -26.32 3.11
C ALA A 22 12.46 -25.97 3.73
N ILE A 23 12.66 -26.30 5.00
CA ILE A 23 13.76 -25.80 5.82
C ILE A 23 14.46 -26.95 6.50
N PHE A 24 15.77 -27.02 6.32
CA PHE A 24 16.67 -27.90 7.04
C PHE A 24 17.11 -27.26 8.35
N LEU A 25 17.06 -28.05 9.41
CA LEU A 25 17.44 -27.70 10.78
C LEU A 25 18.60 -28.59 11.17
N PRO A 26 19.85 -28.14 11.06
CA PRO A 26 21.00 -28.91 11.45
C PRO A 26 21.04 -29.11 12.98
N ASP A 27 21.45 -30.31 13.41
CA ASP A 27 21.64 -30.58 14.85
C ASP A 27 22.89 -29.87 15.38
N GLN A 28 23.87 -29.63 14.51
CA GLN A 28 25.12 -28.90 14.80
C GLN A 28 25.25 -27.66 13.91
N PRO A 29 24.70 -26.49 14.31
CA PRO A 29 24.71 -25.27 13.52
C PRO A 29 26.10 -24.74 13.15
N SER A 30 27.12 -24.99 13.99
CA SER A 30 28.49 -24.49 13.80
C SER A 30 29.21 -25.16 12.62
N GLU A 31 28.85 -26.38 12.29
CA GLU A 31 29.49 -27.20 11.25
C GLU A 31 28.72 -27.20 9.94
N ALA A 32 27.51 -26.67 9.95
CA ALA A 32 26.61 -26.69 8.82
C ALA A 32 27.06 -25.76 7.70
N THR A 33 27.02 -26.25 6.48
CA THR A 33 27.23 -25.48 5.24
C THR A 33 25.99 -25.55 4.39
N ALA A 34 25.53 -24.43 3.87
CA ALA A 34 24.40 -24.34 2.96
C ALA A 34 24.88 -23.92 1.56
N VAL A 35 24.30 -24.55 0.55
CA VAL A 35 24.52 -24.19 -0.85
C VAL A 35 23.18 -23.82 -1.46
N THR A 36 23.08 -22.62 -2.03
CA THR A 36 21.93 -22.21 -2.81
C THR A 36 22.14 -22.59 -4.27
N LEU A 37 21.16 -23.22 -4.88
CA LEU A 37 21.19 -23.66 -6.26
C LEU A 37 20.09 -22.94 -7.04
N HIS A 38 20.48 -22.33 -8.16
CA HIS A 38 19.52 -21.82 -9.14
C HIS A 38 19.47 -22.79 -10.31
N ASN A 39 18.31 -23.38 -10.55
CA ASN A 39 18.11 -24.30 -11.67
C ASN A 39 16.81 -23.92 -12.42
N ASP A 40 16.69 -24.43 -13.63
CA ASP A 40 15.46 -24.30 -14.42
C ASP A 40 14.81 -25.67 -14.57
N LEU A 41 13.50 -25.75 -14.35
CA LEU A 41 12.70 -26.95 -14.59
C LEU A 41 11.78 -26.73 -15.79
N ASP A 42 11.87 -27.62 -16.76
CA ASP A 42 10.94 -27.64 -17.89
C ASP A 42 9.72 -28.50 -17.50
N ILE A 43 8.56 -27.89 -17.28
CA ILE A 43 7.31 -28.60 -17.00
C ILE A 43 6.39 -28.54 -18.22
N ALA A 44 5.68 -29.65 -18.46
CA ALA A 44 4.67 -29.69 -19.52
C ALA A 44 3.59 -28.64 -19.24
N GLU A 45 3.23 -27.87 -20.26
CA GLU A 45 2.14 -26.91 -20.16
C GLU A 45 0.81 -27.68 -20.05
N VAL A 46 0.30 -27.77 -18.84
CA VAL A 46 -1.02 -28.34 -18.61
C VAL A 46 -2.06 -27.29 -18.94
N VAL A 47 -2.65 -27.37 -20.11
CA VAL A 47 -3.82 -26.55 -20.48
C VAL A 47 -5.03 -27.08 -19.72
N THR A 48 -5.19 -26.71 -18.48
CA THR A 48 -6.46 -26.95 -17.78
C THR A 48 -7.47 -25.92 -18.28
N PRO A 49 -8.68 -26.35 -18.70
CA PRO A 49 -9.75 -25.41 -18.99
C PRO A 49 -10.07 -24.61 -17.73
N GLN A 50 -9.67 -23.34 -17.73
CA GLN A 50 -9.92 -22.46 -16.61
C GLN A 50 -11.38 -22.01 -16.63
N PRO A 51 -12.07 -22.03 -15.49
CA PRO A 51 -13.37 -21.37 -15.38
C PRO A 51 -13.22 -19.91 -15.82
N TRP A 52 -14.20 -19.39 -16.56
CA TRP A 52 -14.19 -18.03 -17.10
C TRP A 52 -13.86 -16.91 -16.10
N TYR A 53 -14.09 -17.13 -14.81
CA TYR A 53 -13.80 -16.18 -13.73
C TYR A 53 -12.32 -16.24 -13.25
N ARG A 54 -11.49 -17.13 -13.78
CA ARG A 54 -10.06 -17.22 -13.43
C ARG A 54 -9.12 -16.62 -14.49
N PHE A 55 -9.65 -15.89 -15.45
CA PHE A 55 -8.86 -15.30 -16.54
C PHE A 55 -7.72 -14.36 -16.09
N GLY A 56 -7.70 -13.90 -14.83
CA GLY A 56 -6.64 -13.01 -14.33
C GLY A 56 -5.43 -13.70 -13.70
N SER A 57 -5.54 -14.94 -13.22
CA SER A 57 -4.49 -15.52 -12.36
C SER A 57 -3.37 -16.25 -13.08
N ILE A 58 -3.61 -16.78 -14.29
CA ILE A 58 -2.57 -17.50 -15.06
C ILE A 58 -1.74 -16.55 -15.90
N THR A 59 -2.31 -15.45 -16.40
CA THR A 59 -1.55 -14.45 -17.14
C THR A 59 -0.54 -13.70 -16.29
N SER A 60 -0.69 -13.66 -14.96
CA SER A 60 0.27 -13.02 -14.08
C SER A 60 1.46 -13.92 -13.76
N LEU A 61 1.26 -15.22 -13.60
CA LEU A 61 2.35 -16.19 -13.47
C LEU A 61 3.17 -16.29 -14.77
N SER A 62 2.52 -16.14 -15.93
CA SER A 62 3.18 -16.22 -17.24
C SER A 62 4.05 -14.99 -17.57
N LYS A 63 3.82 -13.83 -16.97
CA LYS A 63 4.50 -12.59 -17.39
C LYS A 63 5.66 -12.15 -16.51
N THR A 64 5.79 -12.61 -15.28
CA THR A 64 6.75 -12.01 -14.34
C THR A 64 8.01 -12.84 -14.08
N ASN A 65 8.00 -14.15 -14.29
CA ASN A 65 9.17 -15.01 -13.99
C ASN A 65 9.43 -16.12 -15.00
N ILE A 66 8.68 -16.18 -16.11
CA ILE A 66 8.94 -17.20 -17.13
C ILE A 66 9.92 -16.60 -18.14
N LYS A 67 11.13 -17.12 -18.17
CA LYS A 67 12.06 -16.84 -19.26
C LYS A 67 11.42 -17.35 -20.56
N PRO A 68 11.42 -16.56 -21.65
CA PRO A 68 10.93 -17.04 -22.94
C PRO A 68 11.64 -18.36 -23.28
N ALA A 69 10.88 -19.31 -23.80
CA ALA A 69 11.40 -20.60 -24.24
C ALA A 69 12.64 -20.36 -25.12
N THR A 70 13.79 -20.85 -24.68
CA THR A 70 15.01 -20.86 -25.49
C THR A 70 14.87 -21.94 -26.56
N ALA A 71 15.67 -21.85 -27.63
CA ALA A 71 15.64 -22.81 -28.73
C ALA A 71 15.80 -24.29 -28.30
N THR A 72 16.24 -24.52 -27.06
CA THR A 72 16.41 -25.85 -26.44
C THR A 72 15.20 -26.36 -25.68
N THR A 73 14.16 -25.52 -25.44
CA THR A 73 12.94 -25.96 -24.72
C THR A 73 11.95 -26.59 -25.70
N PRO A 74 11.51 -27.83 -25.51
CA PRO A 74 10.52 -28.45 -26.36
C PRO A 74 9.21 -27.64 -26.40
N LYS A 75 8.53 -27.62 -27.56
CA LYS A 75 7.24 -26.97 -27.68
C LYS A 75 6.23 -27.58 -26.72
N GLY A 76 5.48 -26.76 -25.97
CA GLY A 76 4.50 -27.19 -24.96
C GLY A 76 5.10 -27.37 -23.56
N TYR A 77 6.31 -26.92 -23.32
CA TYR A 77 6.93 -26.87 -22.00
C TYR A 77 7.17 -25.42 -21.56
N LEU A 78 6.95 -25.18 -20.27
CA LEU A 78 7.26 -23.91 -19.59
C LEU A 78 8.55 -24.11 -18.78
N ARG A 79 9.49 -23.18 -18.93
CA ARG A 79 10.72 -23.19 -18.14
C ARG A 79 10.51 -22.35 -16.88
N LEU A 80 10.51 -23.00 -15.73
CA LEU A 80 10.38 -22.34 -14.41
C LEU A 80 11.74 -22.30 -13.72
N PRO A 81 12.18 -21.12 -13.25
CA PRO A 81 13.36 -21.05 -12.39
C PRO A 81 13.03 -21.67 -11.03
N ILE A 82 13.87 -22.60 -10.58
CA ILE A 82 13.76 -23.24 -9.28
C ILE A 82 14.91 -22.80 -8.41
N LEU A 83 14.57 -22.40 -7.17
CA LEU A 83 15.54 -22.20 -6.11
C LEU A 83 15.68 -23.50 -5.32
N GLY A 84 16.86 -24.08 -5.33
CA GLY A 84 17.21 -25.24 -4.52
C GLY A 84 18.13 -24.83 -3.38
N THR A 85 18.03 -25.53 -2.26
CA THR A 85 18.96 -25.38 -1.14
C THR A 85 19.46 -26.75 -0.74
N GLY A 86 20.78 -26.95 -0.73
CA GLY A 86 21.43 -28.10 -0.13
C GLY A 86 22.07 -27.69 1.20
N VAL A 87 21.90 -28.51 2.21
CA VAL A 87 22.52 -28.31 3.54
C VAL A 87 23.32 -29.56 3.85
N GLY A 88 24.53 -29.39 4.32
CA GLY A 88 25.41 -30.49 4.66
C GLY A 88 26.49 -30.07 5.64
N ASP A 89 27.24 -31.04 6.11
CA ASP A 89 28.41 -30.89 6.96
C ASP A 89 29.65 -31.43 6.23
N LEU A 90 30.78 -30.77 6.41
CA LEU A 90 32.07 -31.17 5.83
C LEU A 90 32.60 -32.48 6.42
N SER A 91 32.13 -32.90 7.61
CA SER A 91 32.51 -34.16 8.25
C SER A 91 31.87 -35.40 7.58
N GLY A 92 30.86 -35.18 6.74
CA GLY A 92 30.10 -36.23 6.05
C GLY A 92 29.07 -36.94 6.94
N HIS A 93 28.88 -36.52 8.18
CA HIS A 93 27.93 -37.05 9.14
C HIS A 93 26.78 -36.05 9.37
N ASN A 94 25.82 -36.02 8.45
CA ASN A 94 24.72 -35.07 8.49
C ASN A 94 23.57 -35.61 9.35
N ARG A 95 23.31 -34.96 10.48
CA ARG A 95 22.06 -35.08 11.23
C ARG A 95 21.29 -33.78 11.11
N MET A 96 20.10 -33.87 10.54
CA MET A 96 19.24 -32.69 10.40
C MET A 96 17.78 -33.10 10.40
N ARG A 97 16.93 -32.19 10.85
CA ARG A 97 15.48 -32.32 10.71
C ARG A 97 15.06 -31.50 9.50
N LEU A 98 14.03 -31.95 8.79
CA LEU A 98 13.43 -31.23 7.67
C LEU A 98 12.03 -30.77 8.06
N PHE A 99 11.81 -29.49 8.04
CA PHE A 99 10.47 -28.88 8.12
C PHE A 99 9.96 -28.62 6.70
N VAL A 100 8.78 -29.13 6.37
CA VAL A 100 8.05 -28.79 5.14
C VAL A 100 6.62 -28.45 5.54
N GLY A 101 6.22 -27.21 5.33
CA GLY A 101 4.90 -26.78 5.78
C GLY A 101 4.56 -25.32 5.47
N PRO A 102 3.36 -24.89 5.88
CA PRO A 102 2.93 -23.51 5.72
C PRO A 102 3.70 -22.56 6.64
N LYS A 103 3.89 -21.35 6.17
CA LYS A 103 4.49 -20.26 6.95
C LYS A 103 3.45 -19.62 7.89
N SER A 104 2.71 -20.45 8.62
CA SER A 104 1.80 -20.01 9.66
C SER A 104 2.56 -19.72 10.94
N THR A 105 2.22 -18.62 11.61
CA THR A 105 2.85 -18.23 12.88
C THR A 105 2.74 -19.31 13.94
N ASP A 106 1.57 -19.96 14.03
CA ASP A 106 1.31 -20.99 15.02
C ASP A 106 2.18 -22.23 14.79
N VAL A 107 2.38 -22.60 13.53
CA VAL A 107 3.24 -23.74 13.17
C VAL A 107 4.72 -23.40 13.37
N LEU A 108 5.16 -22.21 12.90
CA LEU A 108 6.57 -21.82 12.97
C LEU A 108 7.06 -21.63 14.41
N LYS A 109 6.19 -21.27 15.36
CA LYS A 109 6.48 -21.18 16.79
C LYS A 109 6.71 -22.54 17.45
N THR A 110 6.09 -23.59 16.94
CA THR A 110 6.22 -24.94 17.50
C THR A 110 7.50 -25.66 17.06
N VAL A 111 8.12 -25.17 15.99
CA VAL A 111 9.34 -25.79 15.45
C VAL A 111 10.56 -25.11 16.04
N HIS A 112 11.27 -25.85 16.91
CA HIS A 112 12.47 -25.35 17.59
C HIS A 112 13.74 -25.73 16.83
N THR A 113 14.66 -24.78 16.74
CA THR A 113 16.02 -24.99 16.25
C THR A 113 16.88 -25.65 17.31
N SER A 114 18.04 -26.16 16.94
CA SER A 114 18.98 -26.79 17.89
C SER A 114 19.58 -25.81 18.89
N SER A 115 19.61 -24.52 18.55
CA SER A 115 20.02 -23.41 19.44
C SER A 115 18.92 -22.95 20.41
N GLY A 116 17.70 -23.53 20.33
CA GLY A 116 16.54 -23.16 21.16
C GLY A 116 15.70 -22.01 20.60
N GLY A 117 16.03 -21.50 19.40
CA GLY A 117 15.21 -20.54 18.69
C GLY A 117 13.97 -21.18 18.03
N THR A 118 13.17 -20.38 17.33
CA THR A 118 12.01 -20.83 16.53
C THR A 118 12.19 -20.49 15.05
N LEU A 119 11.32 -21.00 14.20
CA LEU A 119 11.31 -20.67 12.76
C LEU A 119 10.56 -19.37 12.42
N GLU A 120 10.12 -18.58 13.41
CA GLU A 120 9.48 -17.28 13.14
C GLU A 120 10.28 -16.34 12.22
N PRO A 121 11.63 -16.29 12.26
CA PRO A 121 12.43 -15.46 11.36
C PRO A 121 12.27 -15.78 9.87
N VAL A 122 11.69 -16.93 9.52
CA VAL A 122 11.31 -17.28 8.14
C VAL A 122 10.22 -16.35 7.59
N LEU A 123 9.44 -15.71 8.47
CA LEU A 123 8.51 -14.64 8.10
C LEU A 123 9.28 -13.33 7.93
N ASP A 124 9.79 -13.11 6.72
CA ASP A 124 10.51 -11.89 6.37
C ASP A 124 9.54 -10.82 5.84
N PHE A 125 9.29 -9.80 6.63
CA PHE A 125 8.47 -8.64 6.25
C PHE A 125 9.28 -7.53 5.54
N GLY A 126 10.56 -7.78 5.24
CA GLY A 126 11.43 -6.85 4.56
C GLY A 126 11.62 -5.51 5.28
N PHE A 127 11.85 -4.45 4.52
CA PHE A 127 12.08 -3.10 5.05
C PHE A 127 10.93 -2.59 5.94
N TRP A 128 9.70 -3.02 5.67
CA TRP A 128 8.51 -2.58 6.41
C TRP A 128 8.22 -3.39 7.67
N ALA A 129 9.10 -4.32 8.04
CA ALA A 129 8.93 -5.18 9.21
C ALA A 129 8.53 -4.45 10.51
N PRO A 130 9.09 -3.26 10.86
CA PRO A 130 8.71 -2.55 12.08
C PRO A 130 7.23 -2.16 12.14
N LEU A 131 6.60 -1.92 10.96
CA LEU A 131 5.18 -1.61 10.85
C LEU A 131 4.35 -2.86 10.52
N ALA A 132 4.86 -3.75 9.67
CA ALA A 132 4.14 -4.92 9.22
C ALA A 132 3.93 -5.96 10.34
N LYS A 133 4.92 -6.19 11.22
CA LYS A 133 4.78 -7.13 12.34
C LYS A 133 3.66 -6.75 13.33
N PRO A 134 3.55 -5.51 13.82
CA PRO A 134 2.41 -5.11 14.65
C PRO A 134 1.07 -5.24 13.94
N LEU A 135 1.00 -4.93 12.62
CA LEU A 135 -0.22 -5.09 11.84
C LEU A 135 -0.60 -6.56 11.69
N PHE A 136 0.37 -7.41 11.41
CA PHE A 136 0.19 -8.86 11.31
C PHE A 136 -0.33 -9.44 12.63
N PHE A 137 0.34 -9.13 13.74
CA PHE A 137 -0.08 -9.56 15.06
C PHE A 137 -1.47 -9.03 15.43
N GLY A 138 -1.73 -7.74 15.20
CA GLY A 138 -3.02 -7.12 15.48
C GLY A 138 -4.17 -7.75 14.68
N LEU A 139 -3.92 -8.12 13.42
CA LEU A 139 -4.91 -8.82 12.61
C LEU A 139 -5.27 -10.19 13.20
N HIS A 140 -4.26 -10.96 13.67
CA HIS A 140 -4.48 -12.26 14.31
C HIS A 140 -5.23 -12.12 15.64
N VAL A 141 -4.89 -11.11 16.43
CA VAL A 141 -5.62 -10.82 17.69
C VAL A 141 -7.09 -10.52 17.39
N VAL A 142 -7.38 -9.67 16.41
CA VAL A 142 -8.78 -9.37 16.04
C VAL A 142 -9.48 -10.62 15.51
N HIS A 143 -8.79 -11.43 14.71
CA HIS A 143 -9.34 -12.69 14.21
C HIS A 143 -9.70 -13.64 15.37
N SER A 144 -8.87 -13.76 16.39
CA SER A 144 -9.13 -14.63 17.55
C SER A 144 -10.36 -14.22 18.37
N TRP A 145 -10.87 -13.01 18.24
CA TRP A 145 -12.10 -12.54 18.90
C TRP A 145 -13.37 -12.96 18.16
N LEU A 146 -13.24 -13.41 16.92
CA LEU A 146 -14.39 -13.73 16.09
C LEU A 146 -14.88 -15.16 16.31
N PRO A 147 -16.17 -15.42 16.22
CA PRO A 147 -16.70 -16.76 16.17
C PRO A 147 -16.12 -17.51 14.97
N ASN A 148 -15.90 -18.81 15.12
CA ASN A 148 -15.30 -19.69 14.11
C ASN A 148 -13.82 -19.36 13.78
N ALA A 149 -13.12 -18.62 14.63
CA ALA A 149 -11.70 -18.32 14.42
C ALA A 149 -10.84 -19.61 14.34
N ASN A 150 -11.23 -20.65 15.07
CA ASN A 150 -10.54 -21.95 15.13
C ASN A 150 -11.00 -22.94 14.05
N GLU A 151 -12.03 -22.59 13.29
CA GLU A 151 -12.53 -23.46 12.22
C GLU A 151 -11.64 -23.34 10.97
N PRO A 152 -11.48 -24.43 10.20
CA PRO A 152 -10.72 -24.36 8.95
C PRO A 152 -11.26 -23.28 8.00
N THR A 153 -10.38 -22.52 7.36
CA THR A 153 -10.75 -21.45 6.43
C THR A 153 -11.50 -21.97 5.20
N SER A 154 -11.32 -23.26 4.88
CA SER A 154 -12.00 -23.93 3.78
C SER A 154 -13.45 -24.32 4.08
N VAL A 155 -13.92 -24.20 5.34
CA VAL A 155 -15.31 -24.45 5.68
C VAL A 155 -16.20 -23.39 4.98
N PRO A 156 -17.22 -23.82 4.22
CA PRO A 156 -18.16 -22.89 3.62
C PRO A 156 -18.78 -21.97 4.67
N HIS A 157 -18.79 -20.65 4.36
CA HIS A 157 -19.31 -19.60 5.24
C HIS A 157 -18.44 -19.26 6.47
N ASN A 158 -17.18 -19.70 6.54
CA ASN A 158 -16.24 -19.14 7.51
C ASN A 158 -15.74 -17.77 7.00
N PHE A 159 -16.45 -16.72 7.41
CA PHE A 159 -16.13 -15.33 7.04
C PHE A 159 -15.20 -14.63 8.04
N SER A 160 -14.61 -15.35 8.98
CA SER A 160 -13.88 -14.77 10.10
C SER A 160 -12.73 -13.87 9.65
N TRP A 161 -11.91 -14.29 8.68
CA TRP A 161 -10.79 -13.51 8.17
C TRP A 161 -11.21 -12.22 7.45
N GLY A 162 -12.27 -12.26 6.66
CA GLY A 162 -12.77 -11.06 6.00
C GLY A 162 -13.28 -10.03 7.01
N TRP A 163 -14.01 -10.49 8.04
CA TRP A 163 -14.44 -9.62 9.12
C TRP A 163 -13.28 -9.14 10.00
N ALA A 164 -12.25 -9.96 10.21
CA ALA A 164 -11.03 -9.54 10.88
C ALA A 164 -10.37 -8.36 10.16
N ILE A 165 -10.25 -8.42 8.83
CA ILE A 165 -9.73 -7.31 8.01
C ILE A 165 -10.58 -6.06 8.18
N VAL A 166 -11.92 -6.18 8.12
CA VAL A 166 -12.85 -5.05 8.27
C VAL A 166 -12.69 -4.39 9.64
N ILE A 167 -12.79 -5.17 10.72
CA ILE A 167 -12.71 -4.67 12.10
C ILE A 167 -11.33 -4.09 12.36
N PHE A 168 -10.28 -4.78 11.97
CA PHE A 168 -8.92 -4.30 12.15
C PHE A 168 -8.66 -2.99 11.41
N THR A 169 -9.21 -2.84 10.20
CA THR A 169 -9.15 -1.58 9.44
C THR A 169 -9.86 -0.46 10.19
N ILE A 170 -11.03 -0.72 10.78
CA ILE A 170 -11.75 0.27 11.59
C ILE A 170 -10.91 0.69 12.80
N LEU A 171 -10.33 -0.27 13.53
CA LEU A 171 -9.49 0.00 14.70
C LEU A 171 -8.27 0.85 14.36
N ILE A 172 -7.54 0.50 13.30
CA ILE A 172 -6.39 1.30 12.84
C ILE A 172 -6.82 2.72 12.50
N ASN A 173 -7.92 2.88 11.75
CA ASN A 173 -8.41 4.20 11.37
C ASN A 173 -8.86 5.02 12.58
N LEU A 174 -9.41 4.39 13.62
CA LEU A 174 -9.76 5.03 14.87
C LEU A 174 -8.52 5.52 15.63
N VAL A 175 -7.47 4.69 15.71
CA VAL A 175 -6.18 5.07 16.30
C VAL A 175 -5.54 6.23 15.54
N LEU A 176 -5.67 6.26 14.22
CA LEU A 176 -5.14 7.34 13.37
C LEU A 176 -6.01 8.59 13.32
N LEU A 177 -7.24 8.55 13.85
CA LEU A 177 -8.18 9.66 13.81
C LEU A 177 -7.60 10.98 14.39
N PRO A 178 -6.95 11.01 15.58
CA PRO A 178 -6.38 12.26 16.11
C PRO A 178 -5.31 12.85 15.18
N LEU A 179 -4.55 12.02 14.51
CA LEU A 179 -3.54 12.45 13.55
C LEU A 179 -4.18 13.06 12.28
N ARG A 180 -5.29 12.47 11.81
CA ARG A 180 -6.09 13.04 10.70
C ARG A 180 -6.69 14.39 11.06
N VAL A 181 -7.21 14.57 12.29
CA VAL A 181 -7.72 15.87 12.75
C VAL A 181 -6.61 16.92 12.77
N LYS A 182 -5.40 16.57 13.21
CA LYS A 182 -4.24 17.47 13.13
C LYS A 182 -3.89 17.84 11.69
N GLY A 183 -3.91 16.88 10.77
CA GLY A 183 -3.72 17.10 9.34
C GLY A 183 -4.75 18.06 8.75
N MET A 184 -6.02 17.93 9.11
CA MET A 184 -7.08 18.87 8.68
C MET A 184 -6.89 20.29 9.22
N LYS A 185 -6.44 20.46 10.48
CA LYS A 185 -6.09 21.78 11.02
C LYS A 185 -4.96 22.42 10.23
N SER A 186 -3.96 21.66 9.85
CA SER A 186 -2.86 22.11 9.00
C SER A 186 -3.32 22.49 7.59
N ALA A 187 -4.23 21.70 7.00
CA ALA A 187 -4.86 22.01 5.72
C ALA A 187 -5.69 23.30 5.77
N LEU A 188 -6.42 23.55 6.88
CA LEU A 188 -7.13 24.82 7.10
C LEU A 188 -6.18 25.99 7.16
N ALA A 189 -5.07 25.89 7.91
CA ALA A 189 -4.06 26.95 7.98
C ALA A 189 -3.48 27.26 6.58
N MET A 190 -3.20 26.22 5.77
CA MET A 190 -2.76 26.41 4.38
C MET A 190 -3.82 27.11 3.52
N GLN A 191 -5.10 26.74 3.68
CA GLN A 191 -6.21 27.36 2.94
C GLN A 191 -6.38 28.85 3.25
N ARG A 192 -6.13 29.27 4.51
CA ARG A 192 -6.19 30.70 4.93
C ARG A 192 -5.13 31.56 4.23
N ILE A 193 -3.93 31.02 4.00
CA ILE A 193 -2.83 31.77 3.36
C ILE A 193 -2.82 31.66 1.83
N GLN A 194 -3.71 30.83 1.26
CA GLN A 194 -3.75 30.60 -0.18
C GLN A 194 -3.91 31.87 -1.03
N PRO A 195 -4.74 32.90 -0.66
CA PRO A 195 -4.82 34.15 -1.41
C PRO A 195 -3.48 34.87 -1.53
N GLY A 196 -2.66 34.87 -0.47
CA GLY A 196 -1.32 35.47 -0.50
C GLY A 196 -0.35 34.71 -1.41
N ILE A 197 -0.41 33.38 -1.38
CA ILE A 197 0.37 32.54 -2.29
C ILE A 197 0.00 32.78 -3.76
N GLU A 198 -1.31 32.97 -4.04
CA GLU A 198 -1.79 33.28 -5.39
C GLU A 198 -1.31 34.67 -5.84
N ALA A 199 -1.30 35.67 -4.94
CA ALA A 199 -0.76 36.98 -5.25
C ALA A 199 0.74 36.94 -5.60
N ILE A 200 1.53 36.15 -4.88
CA ILE A 200 2.95 35.90 -5.21
C ILE A 200 3.07 35.25 -6.58
N LYS A 201 2.32 34.19 -6.87
CA LYS A 201 2.35 33.52 -8.17
C LYS A 201 1.99 34.46 -9.33
N LEU A 202 1.01 35.34 -9.14
CA LEU A 202 0.62 36.34 -10.14
C LEU A 202 1.72 37.39 -10.38
N LYS A 203 2.46 37.80 -9.34
CA LYS A 203 3.63 38.68 -9.46
C LYS A 203 4.68 38.15 -10.43
N TYR A 204 4.93 36.84 -10.40
CA TYR A 204 5.88 36.16 -11.29
C TYR A 204 5.26 35.68 -12.62
N LYS A 205 4.00 36.00 -12.90
CA LYS A 205 3.26 35.60 -14.14
C LYS A 205 3.27 34.07 -14.40
N ASN A 206 3.22 33.26 -13.34
CA ASN A 206 3.24 31.79 -13.42
C ASN A 206 4.38 31.24 -14.32
N PRO A 207 5.63 31.39 -13.95
CA PRO A 207 6.76 30.96 -14.77
C PRO A 207 6.72 29.45 -14.98
N LYS A 208 7.24 28.98 -16.14
CA LYS A 208 7.41 27.55 -16.39
C LYS A 208 8.43 26.98 -15.41
N ALA A 209 8.30 25.68 -15.10
CA ALA A 209 9.19 25.01 -14.12
C ALA A 209 10.69 25.10 -14.47
N THR A 210 11.02 25.31 -15.74
CA THR A 210 12.41 25.46 -16.25
C THR A 210 12.92 26.92 -16.20
N ASP A 211 12.08 27.91 -15.85
CA ASP A 211 12.48 29.31 -15.77
C ASP A 211 13.18 29.59 -14.42
N PRO A 212 14.33 30.26 -14.39
CA PRO A 212 15.00 30.70 -13.15
C PRO A 212 14.07 31.45 -12.19
N LYS A 213 13.11 32.22 -12.72
CA LYS A 213 12.07 32.92 -11.94
C LYS A 213 11.16 31.98 -11.17
N ALA A 214 11.04 30.72 -11.58
CA ALA A 214 10.27 29.73 -10.83
C ALA A 214 10.93 29.40 -9.48
N ALA A 215 12.25 29.38 -9.41
CA ALA A 215 13.00 29.18 -8.16
C ALA A 215 12.79 30.35 -7.20
N GLU A 216 12.87 31.61 -7.71
CA GLU A 216 12.61 32.82 -6.91
C GLU A 216 11.18 32.87 -6.38
N MET A 217 10.19 32.57 -7.24
CA MET A 217 8.78 32.45 -6.84
C MET A 217 8.57 31.42 -5.74
N ASN A 218 9.16 30.24 -5.87
CA ASN A 218 9.06 29.18 -4.87
C ASN A 218 9.72 29.59 -3.55
N ALA A 219 10.87 30.27 -3.61
CA ALA A 219 11.54 30.79 -2.42
C ALA A 219 10.67 31.83 -1.70
N GLU A 220 10.05 32.76 -2.44
CA GLU A 220 9.13 33.77 -1.84
C GLU A 220 7.88 33.13 -1.25
N VAL A 221 7.30 32.10 -1.92
CA VAL A 221 6.18 31.32 -1.38
C VAL A 221 6.57 30.60 -0.10
N MET A 222 7.75 29.97 -0.07
CA MET A 222 8.25 29.29 1.14
C MET A 222 8.51 30.27 2.30
N ALA A 223 9.09 31.43 2.02
CA ALA A 223 9.31 32.49 3.01
C ALA A 223 7.98 32.97 3.59
N TYR A 224 6.97 33.20 2.73
CA TYR A 224 5.63 33.62 3.15
C TYR A 224 4.94 32.55 4.02
N GLN A 225 5.03 31.29 3.66
CA GLN A 225 4.49 30.17 4.46
C GLN A 225 5.18 30.11 5.84
N LYS A 226 6.49 30.26 5.88
CA LYS A 226 7.29 30.27 7.12
C LYS A 226 6.92 31.49 8.00
N GLU A 227 6.76 32.66 7.41
CA GLU A 227 6.30 33.88 8.13
C GLU A 227 4.94 33.67 8.79
N LYS A 228 4.01 33.03 8.10
CA LYS A 228 2.67 32.68 8.61
C LYS A 228 2.64 31.47 9.52
N GLY A 229 3.78 30.83 9.79
CA GLY A 229 3.87 29.62 10.64
C GLY A 229 3.17 28.38 10.08
N VAL A 230 2.97 28.31 8.76
CA VAL A 230 2.28 27.21 8.10
C VAL A 230 3.30 26.28 7.48
N SER A 231 3.24 24.99 7.86
CA SER A 231 4.11 23.95 7.28
C SER A 231 3.73 23.66 5.84
N MET A 232 4.73 23.60 4.95
CA MET A 232 4.59 23.22 3.55
C MET A 232 4.06 21.79 3.40
N PHE A 233 4.38 20.90 4.35
CA PHE A 233 3.94 19.51 4.37
C PHE A 233 2.55 19.29 4.96
N GLY A 234 1.90 20.35 5.48
CA GLY A 234 0.61 20.23 6.16
C GLY A 234 -0.51 19.64 5.32
N GLY A 235 -0.49 19.86 4.01
CA GLY A 235 -1.47 19.30 3.08
C GLY A 235 -1.20 17.84 2.67
N CYS A 236 0.06 17.39 2.71
CA CYS A 236 0.44 16.02 2.29
C CYS A 236 0.64 15.05 3.47
N VAL A 237 0.55 15.51 4.73
CA VAL A 237 0.69 14.65 5.92
C VAL A 237 -0.19 13.40 5.86
N PRO A 238 -1.48 13.45 5.47
CA PRO A 238 -2.29 12.25 5.35
C PRO A 238 -1.71 11.23 4.37
N MET A 239 -1.18 11.69 3.24
CA MET A 239 -0.56 10.82 2.23
C MET A 239 0.75 10.22 2.74
N LEU A 240 1.58 11.00 3.44
CA LEU A 240 2.86 10.53 4.00
C LEU A 240 2.66 9.42 5.04
N ILE A 241 1.56 9.45 5.79
CA ILE A 241 1.22 8.41 6.76
C ILE A 241 0.61 7.20 6.06
N GLN A 242 -0.22 7.43 5.05
CA GLN A 242 -0.94 6.39 4.34
C GLN A 242 -0.01 5.47 3.55
N MET A 243 1.06 6.00 2.94
CA MET A 243 1.97 5.20 2.10
C MET A 243 2.74 4.13 2.90
N PRO A 244 3.42 4.44 4.02
CA PRO A 244 4.06 3.42 4.86
C PRO A 244 3.08 2.38 5.36
N LEU A 245 1.88 2.80 5.77
CA LEU A 245 0.83 1.90 6.25
C LEU A 245 0.37 0.95 5.13
N LEU A 246 0.20 1.46 3.92
CA LEU A 246 -0.18 0.66 2.75
C LEU A 246 0.86 -0.42 2.45
N PHE A 247 2.15 -0.04 2.37
CA PHE A 247 3.23 -0.99 2.10
C PHE A 247 3.39 -2.01 3.22
N ALA A 248 3.26 -1.59 4.47
CA ALA A 248 3.29 -2.49 5.61
C ALA A 248 2.12 -3.48 5.57
N PHE A 249 0.90 -3.01 5.23
CA PHE A 249 -0.26 -3.87 5.10
C PHE A 249 -0.15 -4.82 3.90
N PHE A 250 0.38 -4.34 2.78
CA PHE A 250 0.71 -5.19 1.64
C PHE A 250 1.70 -6.31 2.01
N GLY A 251 2.78 -5.96 2.74
CA GLY A 251 3.72 -6.93 3.28
C GLY A 251 3.02 -7.93 4.21
N THR A 252 2.17 -7.44 5.12
CA THR A 252 1.38 -8.30 6.02
C THR A 252 0.51 -9.28 5.23
N MET A 253 -0.33 -8.79 4.31
CA MET A 253 -1.23 -9.65 3.52
C MET A 253 -0.49 -10.67 2.65
N SER A 254 0.76 -10.38 2.30
CA SER A 254 1.59 -11.30 1.53
C SER A 254 2.13 -12.48 2.36
N HIS A 255 2.11 -12.37 3.70
CA HIS A 255 2.66 -13.39 4.61
C HIS A 255 1.58 -14.14 5.41
N VAL A 256 0.33 -13.69 5.36
CA VAL A 256 -0.79 -14.37 6.06
C VAL A 256 -1.26 -15.54 5.20
N VAL A 257 -0.72 -16.73 5.47
CA VAL A 257 -1.11 -17.98 4.77
C VAL A 257 -2.57 -18.35 5.02
N GLU A 258 -3.10 -17.95 6.16
CA GLU A 258 -4.46 -18.20 6.61
C GLU A 258 -5.53 -17.51 5.75
N LEU A 259 -5.15 -16.48 5.00
CA LEU A 259 -6.04 -15.85 4.01
C LEU A 259 -6.26 -16.72 2.77
N ARG A 260 -5.42 -17.73 2.58
CA ARG A 260 -5.55 -18.66 1.46
C ARG A 260 -6.74 -19.57 1.67
N GLN A 261 -7.63 -19.61 0.66
CA GLN A 261 -8.91 -20.32 0.71
C GLN A 261 -9.88 -19.76 1.77
N ALA A 262 -9.60 -18.61 2.36
CA ALA A 262 -10.54 -17.94 3.26
C ALA A 262 -11.66 -17.29 2.45
N HIS A 263 -12.88 -17.77 2.65
CA HIS A 263 -14.08 -17.26 1.97
C HIS A 263 -14.59 -15.96 2.60
N TRP A 264 -15.10 -15.07 1.76
CA TRP A 264 -15.84 -13.88 2.23
C TRP A 264 -16.86 -13.43 1.18
N PHE A 265 -18.13 -13.60 1.43
CA PHE A 265 -19.24 -13.36 0.50
C PHE A 265 -19.01 -14.02 -0.88
N TRP A 266 -18.77 -13.21 -1.93
CA TRP A 266 -18.49 -13.70 -3.29
C TRP A 266 -17.01 -14.05 -3.54
N LEU A 267 -16.15 -13.77 -2.57
CA LEU A 267 -14.72 -14.04 -2.66
C LEU A 267 -14.43 -15.46 -2.17
N PRO A 268 -14.00 -16.36 -3.05
CA PRO A 268 -13.67 -17.72 -2.64
C PRO A 268 -12.31 -17.82 -1.94
N ASP A 269 -11.47 -16.81 -2.09
CA ASP A 269 -10.11 -16.78 -1.54
C ASP A 269 -9.62 -15.34 -1.41
N LEU A 270 -9.38 -14.89 -0.17
CA LEU A 270 -8.91 -13.53 0.12
C LEU A 270 -7.45 -13.30 -0.30
N SER A 271 -6.68 -14.37 -0.56
CA SER A 271 -5.30 -14.28 -1.05
C SER A 271 -5.21 -14.11 -2.57
N LEU A 272 -6.29 -14.35 -3.30
CA LEU A 272 -6.39 -14.21 -4.75
C LEU A 272 -7.09 -12.90 -5.15
N ALA A 273 -6.99 -12.55 -6.42
CA ALA A 273 -7.73 -11.42 -6.98
C ALA A 273 -9.25 -11.70 -6.95
N ASP A 274 -10.03 -10.63 -6.84
CA ASP A 274 -11.50 -10.71 -6.89
C ASP A 274 -11.93 -11.23 -8.27
N PRO A 275 -12.61 -12.39 -8.35
CA PRO A 275 -12.99 -12.99 -9.61
C PRO A 275 -13.96 -12.14 -10.44
N TRP A 276 -14.77 -11.33 -9.79
CA TRP A 276 -15.75 -10.45 -10.44
C TRP A 276 -15.29 -8.99 -10.53
N HIS A 277 -14.12 -8.68 -9.98
CA HIS A 277 -13.55 -7.33 -9.93
C HIS A 277 -14.46 -6.28 -9.27
N ILE A 278 -15.39 -6.72 -8.42
CA ILE A 278 -16.29 -5.82 -7.67
C ILE A 278 -15.48 -4.91 -6.75
N LEU A 279 -14.49 -5.47 -6.02
CA LEU A 279 -13.65 -4.69 -5.11
C LEU A 279 -12.81 -3.64 -5.84
N PRO A 280 -12.11 -3.92 -6.94
CA PRO A 280 -11.44 -2.89 -7.73
C PRO A 280 -12.38 -1.80 -8.26
N ILE A 281 -13.58 -2.18 -8.72
CA ILE A 281 -14.57 -1.20 -9.23
C ILE A 281 -15.12 -0.32 -8.10
N THR A 282 -15.52 -0.92 -6.96
CA THR A 282 -15.96 -0.16 -5.79
C THR A 282 -14.86 0.73 -5.23
N MET A 283 -13.61 0.29 -5.33
CA MET A 283 -12.44 1.09 -4.97
C MET A 283 -12.28 2.31 -5.87
N LEU A 284 -12.48 2.18 -7.19
CA LEU A 284 -12.48 3.31 -8.13
C LEU A 284 -13.52 4.36 -7.70
N VAL A 285 -14.76 3.92 -7.49
CA VAL A 285 -15.86 4.81 -7.10
C VAL A 285 -15.58 5.46 -5.75
N SER A 286 -15.19 4.68 -4.75
CA SER A 286 -14.90 5.20 -3.40
C SER A 286 -13.71 6.17 -3.41
N GLN A 287 -12.70 5.93 -4.22
CA GLN A 287 -11.53 6.82 -4.36
C GLN A 287 -11.92 8.16 -5.00
N PHE A 288 -12.77 8.15 -6.03
CA PHE A 288 -13.35 9.38 -6.58
C PHE A 288 -14.15 10.15 -5.53
N LEU A 289 -14.98 9.46 -4.74
CA LEU A 289 -15.74 10.10 -3.67
C LEU A 289 -14.81 10.69 -2.59
N VAL A 290 -13.75 9.98 -2.20
CA VAL A 290 -12.74 10.51 -1.27
C VAL A 290 -12.15 11.81 -1.82
N GLN A 291 -11.74 11.85 -3.10
CA GLN A 291 -11.18 13.05 -3.73
C GLN A 291 -12.19 14.20 -3.80
N PHE A 292 -13.46 13.87 -4.07
CA PHE A 292 -14.52 14.87 -4.15
C PHE A 292 -14.82 15.52 -2.78
N TYR A 293 -14.84 14.71 -1.70
CA TYR A 293 -15.16 15.20 -0.36
C TYR A 293 -13.95 15.79 0.38
N THR A 294 -12.72 15.47 -0.04
CA THR A 294 -11.50 15.92 0.67
C THR A 294 -10.96 17.19 0.03
N PRO A 295 -10.95 18.32 0.74
CA PRO A 295 -10.36 19.54 0.23
C PRO A 295 -8.85 19.40 0.09
N SER A 296 -8.30 19.89 -1.02
CA SER A 296 -6.85 19.88 -1.31
C SER A 296 -6.30 21.31 -1.37
N PRO A 297 -6.16 21.99 -0.23
CA PRO A 297 -5.67 23.35 -0.20
C PRO A 297 -4.20 23.43 -0.64
N GLY A 298 -3.86 24.48 -1.38
CA GLY A 298 -2.48 24.75 -1.81
C GLY A 298 -2.04 24.04 -3.09
N VAL A 299 -2.87 23.16 -3.66
CA VAL A 299 -2.61 22.49 -4.93
C VAL A 299 -3.21 23.32 -6.08
N ASP A 300 -2.48 23.41 -7.19
CA ASP A 300 -2.99 24.05 -8.39
C ASP A 300 -4.27 23.33 -8.89
N PRO A 301 -5.32 24.05 -9.30
CA PRO A 301 -6.58 23.43 -9.75
C PRO A 301 -6.43 22.46 -10.91
N GLN A 302 -5.48 22.70 -11.81
CA GLN A 302 -5.20 21.78 -12.92
C GLN A 302 -4.53 20.50 -12.42
N GLN A 303 -3.55 20.63 -11.54
CA GLN A 303 -2.89 19.50 -10.88
C GLN A 303 -3.88 18.71 -10.02
N GLN A 304 -4.76 19.40 -9.28
CA GLN A 304 -5.80 18.74 -8.49
C GLN A 304 -6.74 17.91 -9.35
N ARG A 305 -7.22 18.43 -10.49
CA ARG A 305 -8.07 17.67 -11.42
C ARG A 305 -7.34 16.47 -12.00
N MET A 306 -6.10 16.65 -12.41
CA MET A 306 -5.27 15.55 -12.92
C MET A 306 -5.08 14.46 -11.86
N MET A 307 -4.73 14.82 -10.63
CA MET A 307 -4.58 13.88 -9.53
C MET A 307 -5.91 13.19 -9.18
N ALA A 308 -7.02 13.93 -9.18
CA ALA A 308 -8.34 13.40 -8.87
C ALA A 308 -8.80 12.33 -9.89
N PHE A 309 -8.36 12.41 -11.13
CA PHE A 309 -8.67 11.43 -12.17
C PHE A 309 -7.60 10.33 -12.27
N MET A 310 -6.33 10.71 -12.38
CA MET A 310 -5.23 9.76 -12.61
C MET A 310 -5.04 8.81 -11.43
N MET A 311 -5.14 9.32 -10.19
CA MET A 311 -4.84 8.51 -9.00
C MET A 311 -5.82 7.34 -8.81
N PRO A 312 -7.16 7.52 -8.90
CA PRO A 312 -8.10 6.41 -8.85
C PRO A 312 -7.89 5.38 -9.95
N VAL A 313 -7.68 5.84 -11.19
CA VAL A 313 -7.45 4.95 -12.35
C VAL A 313 -6.16 4.14 -12.17
N MET A 314 -5.06 4.79 -11.79
CA MET A 314 -3.79 4.10 -11.51
C MET A 314 -3.94 3.09 -10.37
N THR A 315 -4.64 3.45 -9.30
CA THR A 315 -4.85 2.57 -8.15
C THR A 315 -5.62 1.31 -8.55
N VAL A 316 -6.67 1.45 -9.36
CA VAL A 316 -7.44 0.29 -9.87
C VAL A 316 -6.60 -0.57 -10.79
N PHE A 317 -5.85 0.04 -11.71
CA PHE A 317 -4.94 -0.71 -12.59
C PHE A 317 -3.96 -1.59 -11.79
N TRP A 318 -3.41 -1.05 -10.70
CA TRP A 318 -2.50 -1.79 -9.83
C TRP A 318 -3.20 -2.87 -9.02
N THR A 319 -4.41 -2.60 -8.52
CA THR A 319 -5.13 -3.53 -7.64
C THR A 319 -5.95 -4.57 -8.40
N TRP A 320 -6.03 -4.47 -9.72
CA TRP A 320 -6.82 -5.37 -10.56
C TRP A 320 -6.50 -6.85 -10.36
N ASN A 321 -5.22 -7.15 -10.19
CA ASN A 321 -4.71 -8.52 -10.01
C ASN A 321 -4.17 -8.78 -8.58
N TYR A 322 -4.40 -7.87 -7.64
CA TYR A 322 -3.94 -8.09 -6.28
C TYR A 322 -4.93 -8.90 -5.45
N ALA A 323 -4.41 -9.43 -4.31
CA ALA A 323 -5.21 -10.15 -3.35
C ALA A 323 -6.44 -9.35 -2.90
N SER A 324 -7.62 -10.00 -2.94
CA SER A 324 -8.89 -9.37 -2.59
C SER A 324 -8.93 -8.89 -1.13
N GLY A 325 -8.18 -9.53 -0.21
CA GLY A 325 -8.01 -9.04 1.16
C GLY A 325 -7.40 -7.65 1.24
N LEU A 326 -6.41 -7.33 0.37
CA LEU A 326 -5.84 -5.98 0.28
C LEU A 326 -6.84 -4.97 -0.29
N ALA A 327 -7.56 -5.36 -1.35
CA ALA A 327 -8.60 -4.52 -1.93
C ALA A 327 -9.75 -4.25 -0.94
N LEU A 328 -10.12 -5.23 -0.13
CA LEU A 328 -11.09 -5.10 0.94
C LEU A 328 -10.64 -4.09 1.99
N TYR A 329 -9.41 -4.24 2.51
CA TYR A 329 -8.81 -3.27 3.43
C TYR A 329 -8.91 -1.84 2.89
N TRP A 330 -8.52 -1.63 1.62
CA TRP A 330 -8.53 -0.31 1.01
C TRP A 330 -9.95 0.25 0.84
N ASN A 331 -10.90 -0.57 0.38
CA ASN A 331 -12.30 -0.15 0.28
C ASN A 331 -12.88 0.27 1.62
N VAL A 332 -12.68 -0.52 2.67
CA VAL A 332 -13.13 -0.19 4.03
C VAL A 332 -12.46 1.11 4.50
N GLY A 333 -11.16 1.27 4.26
CA GLY A 333 -10.43 2.51 4.55
C GLY A 333 -11.03 3.72 3.84
N ASN A 334 -11.39 3.61 2.56
CA ASN A 334 -12.06 4.68 1.81
C ASN A 334 -13.43 5.04 2.40
N VAL A 335 -14.24 4.04 2.76
CA VAL A 335 -15.55 4.27 3.40
C VAL A 335 -15.37 5.02 4.71
N ILE A 336 -14.40 4.61 5.54
CA ILE A 336 -14.09 5.29 6.82
C ILE A 336 -13.59 6.71 6.55
N ASN A 337 -12.77 6.93 5.52
CA ASN A 337 -12.30 8.26 5.13
C ASN A 337 -13.47 9.16 4.74
N ILE A 338 -14.40 8.68 3.92
CA ILE A 338 -15.60 9.42 3.52
C ILE A 338 -16.45 9.74 4.76
N ALA A 339 -16.73 8.74 5.60
CA ALA A 339 -17.51 8.92 6.83
C ALA A 339 -16.85 9.97 7.75
N THR A 340 -15.55 9.85 7.99
CA THR A 340 -14.78 10.80 8.80
C THR A 340 -14.86 12.21 8.20
N GLN A 341 -14.70 12.35 6.88
CA GLN A 341 -14.79 13.64 6.20
C GLN A 341 -16.20 14.24 6.31
N LEU A 342 -17.26 13.44 6.16
CA LEU A 342 -18.64 13.90 6.30
C LEU A 342 -18.92 14.39 7.73
N VAL A 343 -18.45 13.66 8.74
CA VAL A 343 -18.56 14.08 10.14
C VAL A 343 -17.79 15.38 10.38
N MET A 344 -16.53 15.42 9.93
CA MET A 344 -15.68 16.62 10.07
C MET A 344 -16.27 17.83 9.36
N ASN A 345 -16.90 17.67 8.20
CA ASN A 345 -17.58 18.74 7.48
C ASN A 345 -18.75 19.35 8.28
N ARG A 346 -19.32 18.64 9.24
CA ARG A 346 -20.37 19.14 10.15
C ARG A 346 -19.82 19.85 11.38
N THR A 347 -18.53 19.68 11.69
CA THR A 347 -17.88 20.38 12.81
C THR A 347 -17.62 21.87 12.51
N SER A 348 -17.25 22.64 13.54
CA SER A 348 -16.85 24.04 13.37
C SER A 348 -15.68 24.19 12.39
N LEU A 349 -14.69 23.29 12.48
CA LEU A 349 -13.53 23.25 11.60
C LEU A 349 -13.92 23.09 10.13
N GLY A 350 -14.80 22.13 9.82
CA GLY A 350 -15.26 21.91 8.45
C GLY A 350 -16.15 23.03 7.91
N ARG A 351 -16.95 23.68 8.77
CA ARG A 351 -17.72 24.87 8.38
C ARG A 351 -16.81 26.02 8.01
N GLU A 352 -15.76 26.26 8.80
CA GLU A 352 -14.76 27.30 8.54
C GLU A 352 -14.01 27.03 7.22
N MET A 353 -13.57 25.80 6.98
CA MET A 353 -12.91 25.42 5.73
C MET A 353 -13.78 25.72 4.51
N ARG A 354 -15.07 25.39 4.57
CA ARG A 354 -16.02 25.68 3.47
C ARG A 354 -16.28 27.16 3.29
N ALA A 355 -16.36 27.94 4.37
CA ALA A 355 -16.52 29.38 4.29
C ALA A 355 -15.33 30.05 3.59
N ILE A 356 -14.10 29.69 3.97
CA ILE A 356 -12.87 30.18 3.35
C ILE A 356 -12.77 29.75 1.89
N ALA A 357 -13.10 28.48 1.58
CA ALA A 357 -13.11 27.99 0.21
C ALA A 357 -14.09 28.75 -0.68
N ALA A 358 -15.30 29.03 -0.17
CA ALA A 358 -16.31 29.82 -0.88
C ALA A 358 -15.88 31.28 -1.08
N GLU A 359 -15.23 31.87 -0.11
CA GLU A 359 -14.69 33.24 -0.22
C GLU A 359 -13.56 33.29 -1.27
N ASN A 360 -12.61 32.37 -1.21
CA ASN A 360 -11.53 32.27 -2.18
C ASN A 360 -12.07 32.02 -3.62
N ALA A 361 -13.10 31.18 -3.78
CA ALA A 361 -13.75 30.98 -5.07
C ALA A 361 -14.42 32.26 -5.60
N LYS A 362 -15.11 33.05 -4.74
CA LYS A 362 -15.69 34.34 -5.12
C LYS A 362 -14.62 35.32 -5.53
N ARG A 363 -13.51 35.42 -4.82
CA ARG A 363 -12.37 36.28 -5.17
C ARG A 363 -11.78 35.94 -6.53
N LYS A 364 -11.60 34.62 -6.81
CA LYS A 364 -11.13 34.16 -8.12
C LYS A 364 -12.12 34.50 -9.24
N ALA A 365 -13.41 34.27 -9.05
CA ALA A 365 -14.44 34.60 -10.02
C ALA A 365 -14.52 36.10 -10.28
N ALA A 366 -14.34 36.92 -9.27
CA ALA A 366 -14.30 38.42 -9.42
C ALA A 366 -13.05 38.85 -10.21
N ALA A 367 -11.89 38.25 -9.93
CA ALA A 367 -10.64 38.55 -10.66
C ALA A 367 -10.66 38.06 -12.13
N ALA A 368 -11.46 37.05 -12.46
CA ALA A 368 -11.59 36.48 -13.81
C ALA A 368 -12.60 37.23 -14.70
N ARG A 369 -13.41 38.16 -14.16
CA ARG A 369 -14.38 38.97 -14.95
C ARG A 369 -13.63 39.98 -15.81
N PRO A 370 -13.73 39.96 -17.16
CA PRO A 370 -13.07 40.90 -18.05
C PRO A 370 -13.86 42.24 -18.08
N GLY A 371 -13.71 43.06 -17.06
CA GLY A 371 -14.44 44.33 -16.99
C GLY A 371 -13.99 45.27 -15.92
N THR A 372 -13.12 44.85 -14.98
CA THR A 372 -12.70 45.68 -13.84
C THR A 372 -11.25 46.15 -13.96
N ARG A 373 -10.70 46.18 -15.17
CA ARG A 373 -9.43 46.85 -15.45
C ARG A 373 -9.71 48.25 -15.96
N GLY A 374 -9.87 49.19 -15.08
CA GLY A 374 -9.86 50.60 -15.45
C GLY A 374 -11.02 51.43 -14.91
N SER A 375 -10.98 51.82 -13.65
CA SER A 375 -11.34 53.16 -13.24
C SER A 375 -11.09 53.28 -11.73
N ASN A 376 -10.00 53.84 -11.36
CA ASN A 376 -9.82 54.77 -10.24
C ASN A 376 -8.34 54.86 -9.85
N VAL A 377 -7.51 55.29 -10.83
CA VAL A 377 -6.35 56.09 -10.49
C VAL A 377 -6.80 57.54 -10.70
N ARG A 378 -7.52 58.12 -9.76
CA ARG A 378 -7.58 59.57 -9.64
C ARG A 378 -6.23 60.04 -9.13
N THR A 379 -5.44 60.50 -10.07
CA THR A 379 -4.28 61.36 -9.83
C THR A 379 -4.72 62.51 -8.96
N ILE A 380 -4.35 62.51 -7.69
CA ILE A 380 -4.35 63.72 -6.88
C ILE A 380 -3.10 64.48 -7.32
N GLN A 381 -3.23 65.30 -8.39
CA GLN A 381 -2.30 66.39 -8.65
C GLN A 381 -2.51 67.42 -7.58
N GLY A 382 -1.47 67.64 -6.76
CA GLY A 382 -1.39 68.70 -5.82
C GLY A 382 -1.51 70.02 -6.52
N LYS A 383 -2.35 70.88 -5.98
CA LYS A 383 -2.22 72.34 -6.10
C LYS A 383 -1.49 72.83 -4.84
N ARG A 384 -0.33 73.47 -5.14
CA ARG A 384 0.42 74.48 -4.41
C ARG A 384 0.64 74.24 -2.90
#